data_7e002000612ef0b3e72cc90c2e517070
#
_entry.id   7e002000612ef0b3e72cc90c2e517070
#
_cell.length_a   1.000
_cell.length_b   1.000
_cell.length_c   1.000
_cell.angle_alpha   90.00
_cell.angle_beta   90.00
_cell.angle_gamma   90.00
#
_symmetry.space_group_name_H-M   'P 1'
#
loop_
_entity.id
_entity.type
_entity.pdbx_description
1 polymer ?
#
loop_
_entity_poly.entity_id
_entity_poly.type
_entity_poly.pdbx_seq_one_letter_code
_entity_poly.pdbx_strand_id
1 'polypeptide(L)'
;MNIEERVARRRRSDGGPQLIRSYDALSPAAHVRDPDGRGSALEQLLDGLEPALGGELPSNTYVWGPKGSGKSALVTALFSELERVSDESRTSIHTSTRVEGGDMAEFAYVDARGTRSEFGLRHAILDALLDERIPKQGVGDDHLVERLEGAFGGSDRTAVVAVDHLGRSETVPVDTVEAFLGRVPDSIAWLAIGRQPPGEYGTPIDSTVHLPSYQRYALVDILTSRASRGLAHQAIPHEELRRIATWANGDVHDALAALFGAAVRADEAGKRTIESGAVDAGMEAVPRSGVAIGCVLALPENRQRVLRRLLDLDTSGQSIGETAETVASEGSLELSTATVKRFLYELAETGVLDRVRAERTDGLGRPPSRVEPRFPTLVFRQVFDATHGSARER
;
A
#
# COMPACT_ATOMS: atom_id res chain seq x y z
N MET A 1 15.26 3.99 14.56
CA MET A 1 15.14 2.84 15.50
C MET A 1 14.91 3.40 16.88
N ASN A 2 13.63 3.34 17.37
CA ASN A 2 13.19 4.06 18.57
C ASN A 2 13.63 3.35 19.86
N ILE A 3 14.27 4.08 20.78
CA ILE A 3 14.76 3.57 22.08
C ILE A 3 13.57 3.17 22.97
N GLU A 4 12.45 3.90 22.87
CA GLU A 4 11.22 3.63 23.62
C GLU A 4 10.59 2.27 23.26
N GLU A 5 10.56 1.91 21.97
CA GLU A 5 10.11 0.58 21.52
C GLU A 5 10.99 -0.54 22.08
N ARG A 6 12.30 -0.31 22.17
CA ARG A 6 13.23 -1.29 22.77
C ARG A 6 13.02 -1.45 24.27
N VAL A 7 12.72 -0.35 24.96
CA VAL A 7 12.43 -0.37 26.40
C VAL A 7 11.06 -0.99 26.68
N ALA A 8 10.03 -0.63 25.91
CA ALA A 8 8.69 -1.21 26.01
C ALA A 8 8.71 -2.72 25.71
N ARG A 9 9.49 -3.15 24.71
CA ARG A 9 9.69 -4.56 24.37
C ARG A 9 10.38 -5.32 25.51
N ARG A 10 11.40 -4.72 26.14
CA ARG A 10 12.09 -5.33 27.31
C ARG A 10 11.24 -5.34 28.57
N ARG A 11 10.33 -4.39 28.76
CA ARG A 11 9.37 -4.38 29.88
C ARG A 11 8.26 -5.43 29.74
N ARG A 12 7.89 -5.81 28.52
CA ARG A 12 6.95 -6.92 28.25
C ARG A 12 7.62 -8.30 28.28
N SER A 13 8.95 -8.35 28.22
CA SER A 13 9.68 -9.61 28.32
C SER A 13 9.88 -10.01 29.78
N ASP A 14 8.86 -10.61 30.36
CA ASP A 14 9.12 -11.57 31.44
C ASP A 14 9.80 -12.79 30.80
N GLY A 15 11.12 -12.70 30.65
CA GLY A 15 12.08 -13.79 30.65
C GLY A 15 12.05 -14.85 29.53
N GLY A 16 11.25 -14.75 28.44
CA GLY A 16 11.23 -15.75 27.38
C GLY A 16 11.70 -15.20 26.02
N PRO A 17 12.35 -16.01 25.15
CA PRO A 17 12.65 -15.59 23.78
C PRO A 17 11.36 -15.31 23.00
N GLN A 18 11.18 -14.05 22.56
CA GLN A 18 10.03 -13.63 21.76
C GLN A 18 10.05 -14.32 20.38
N LEU A 19 8.90 -14.84 19.95
CA LEU A 19 8.71 -15.42 18.62
C LEU A 19 8.88 -14.35 17.52
N ILE A 20 8.21 -13.21 17.68
CA ILE A 20 8.28 -12.09 16.73
C ILE A 20 9.31 -11.07 17.20
N ARG A 21 10.37 -10.87 16.42
CA ARG A 21 11.43 -9.89 16.68
C ARG A 21 11.15 -8.52 16.07
N SER A 22 10.51 -8.52 14.90
CA SER A 22 10.15 -7.29 14.18
C SER A 22 8.86 -7.50 13.40
N TYR A 23 7.81 -6.79 13.78
CA TYR A 23 6.55 -6.74 13.04
C TYR A 23 6.73 -6.07 11.68
N ASP A 24 7.55 -5.02 11.58
CA ASP A 24 7.81 -4.31 10.32
C ASP A 24 8.48 -5.23 9.29
N ALA A 25 9.44 -6.07 9.73
CA ALA A 25 10.08 -7.01 8.84
C ALA A 25 9.12 -8.06 8.26
N LEU A 26 8.05 -8.40 8.97
CA LEU A 26 7.01 -9.35 8.54
C LEU A 26 5.86 -8.67 7.80
N SER A 27 5.66 -7.36 8.00
CA SER A 27 4.49 -6.64 7.50
C SER A 27 4.39 -6.66 5.97
N PRO A 28 3.25 -7.06 5.39
CA PRO A 28 3.00 -6.96 3.95
C PRO A 28 2.84 -5.50 3.47
N ALA A 29 2.67 -4.53 4.38
CA ALA A 29 2.59 -3.11 4.07
C ALA A 29 3.98 -2.42 4.06
N ALA A 30 5.00 -3.05 4.66
CA ALA A 30 6.34 -2.49 4.70
C ALA A 30 7.08 -2.77 3.38
N HIS A 31 7.48 -1.71 2.69
CA HIS A 31 8.34 -1.81 1.51
C HIS A 31 9.79 -2.08 1.93
N VAL A 32 10.46 -2.97 1.18
CA VAL A 32 11.90 -3.25 1.33
C VAL A 32 12.68 -2.35 0.38
N ARG A 33 13.91 -2.01 0.76
CA ARG A 33 14.81 -1.22 -0.10
C ARG A 33 15.27 -1.98 -1.34
N ASP A 34 15.35 -3.30 -1.23
CA ASP A 34 15.82 -4.19 -2.30
C ASP A 34 14.79 -5.31 -2.49
N PRO A 35 13.88 -5.16 -3.46
CA PRO A 35 12.84 -6.15 -3.74
C PRO A 35 13.40 -7.37 -4.46
N ASP A 36 13.42 -8.53 -3.79
CA ASP A 36 13.89 -9.79 -4.34
C ASP A 36 13.11 -10.22 -5.60
N GLY A 37 13.82 -10.83 -6.56
CA GLY A 37 13.22 -11.50 -7.72
C GLY A 37 12.64 -10.58 -8.79
N ARG A 38 13.07 -9.30 -8.83
CA ARG A 38 12.63 -8.28 -9.82
C ARG A 38 13.76 -7.63 -10.60
N GLY A 39 14.96 -8.22 -10.61
CA GLY A 39 16.13 -7.66 -11.28
C GLY A 39 15.90 -7.28 -12.74
N SER A 40 15.29 -8.16 -13.55
CA SER A 40 15.01 -7.85 -14.97
C SER A 40 14.06 -6.67 -15.16
N ALA A 41 13.02 -6.52 -14.31
CA ALA A 41 12.12 -5.38 -14.37
C ALA A 41 12.79 -4.10 -13.85
N LEU A 42 13.68 -4.23 -12.87
CA LEU A 42 14.49 -3.11 -12.37
C LEU A 42 15.41 -2.58 -13.47
N GLU A 43 16.14 -3.44 -14.18
CA GLU A 43 17.00 -3.04 -15.30
C GLU A 43 16.18 -2.34 -16.40
N GLN A 44 15.01 -2.88 -16.79
CA GLN A 44 14.14 -2.23 -17.78
C GLN A 44 13.67 -0.84 -17.33
N LEU A 45 13.39 -0.64 -16.04
CA LEU A 45 13.02 0.66 -15.51
C LEU A 45 14.23 1.60 -15.48
N LEU A 46 15.40 1.13 -15.10
CA LEU A 46 16.63 1.92 -15.12
C LEU A 46 17.00 2.35 -16.53
N ASP A 47 16.97 1.44 -17.51
CA ASP A 47 17.20 1.76 -18.92
C ASP A 47 16.21 2.83 -19.42
N GLY A 48 14.93 2.71 -19.04
CA GLY A 48 13.89 3.68 -19.41
C GLY A 48 14.07 5.05 -18.75
N LEU A 49 14.65 5.10 -17.56
CA LEU A 49 14.87 6.32 -16.77
C LEU A 49 16.30 6.91 -16.96
N GLU A 50 17.18 6.25 -17.71
CA GLU A 50 18.55 6.71 -17.93
C GLU A 50 18.64 8.18 -18.40
N PRO A 51 17.78 8.67 -19.35
CA PRO A 51 17.80 10.09 -19.74
C PRO A 51 17.60 11.05 -18.56
N ALA A 52 16.77 10.66 -17.57
CA ALA A 52 16.49 11.51 -16.40
C ALA A 52 17.71 11.69 -15.49
N LEU A 53 18.66 10.77 -15.50
CA LEU A 53 19.90 10.89 -14.76
C LEU A 53 20.82 11.99 -15.34
N GLY A 54 20.62 12.33 -16.61
CA GLY A 54 21.31 13.43 -17.30
C GLY A 54 20.49 14.72 -17.40
N GLY A 55 19.31 14.78 -16.75
CA GLY A 55 18.42 15.94 -16.80
C GLY A 55 17.50 15.98 -18.03
N GLU A 56 17.55 14.95 -18.90
CA GLU A 56 16.65 14.84 -20.05
C GLU A 56 15.36 14.11 -19.65
N LEU A 57 14.25 14.37 -20.35
CA LEU A 57 12.99 13.69 -20.07
C LEU A 57 12.97 12.27 -20.65
N PRO A 58 12.68 11.25 -19.83
CA PRO A 58 12.43 9.90 -20.33
C PRO A 58 11.04 9.81 -20.99
N SER A 59 10.82 8.72 -21.73
CA SER A 59 9.49 8.39 -22.26
C SER A 59 8.51 8.07 -21.13
N ASN A 60 7.25 8.49 -21.28
CA ASN A 60 6.19 8.10 -20.36
C ASN A 60 6.02 6.58 -20.33
N THR A 61 6.02 6.01 -19.13
CA THR A 61 6.10 4.56 -18.94
C THR A 61 4.91 4.04 -18.13
N TYR A 62 4.37 2.89 -18.52
CA TYR A 62 3.34 2.20 -17.78
C TYR A 62 3.84 0.86 -17.23
N VAL A 63 3.84 0.75 -15.89
CA VAL A 63 4.22 -0.45 -15.14
C VAL A 63 2.96 -1.23 -14.78
N TRP A 64 2.81 -2.44 -15.29
CA TRP A 64 1.58 -3.20 -15.12
C TRP A 64 1.82 -4.66 -14.70
N GLY A 65 0.75 -5.28 -14.18
CA GLY A 65 0.78 -6.68 -13.76
C GLY A 65 -0.21 -6.97 -12.65
N PRO A 66 -0.43 -8.25 -12.28
CA PRO A 66 -1.44 -8.65 -11.30
C PRO A 66 -1.18 -8.10 -9.90
N LYS A 67 -2.19 -8.22 -9.02
CA LYS A 67 -2.04 -7.95 -7.58
C LYS A 67 -0.88 -8.78 -7.01
N GLY A 68 -0.11 -8.20 -6.09
CA GLY A 68 0.98 -8.89 -5.44
C GLY A 68 2.18 -9.21 -6.33
N SER A 69 2.28 -8.62 -7.53
CA SER A 69 3.47 -8.78 -8.39
C SER A 69 4.66 -7.89 -8.02
N GLY A 70 4.56 -7.11 -6.94
CA GLY A 70 5.69 -6.30 -6.44
C GLY A 70 5.91 -4.97 -7.14
N LYS A 71 5.00 -4.49 -8.00
CA LYS A 71 5.13 -3.20 -8.72
C LYS A 71 5.41 -2.02 -7.80
N SER A 72 4.50 -1.78 -6.84
CA SER A 72 4.63 -0.68 -5.87
C SER A 72 5.94 -0.77 -5.09
N ALA A 73 6.33 -1.97 -4.64
CA ALA A 73 7.56 -2.17 -3.90
C ALA A 73 8.80 -1.83 -4.74
N LEU A 74 8.82 -2.27 -6.01
CA LEU A 74 9.93 -2.01 -6.93
C LEU A 74 10.04 -0.51 -7.24
N VAL A 75 8.94 0.13 -7.63
CA VAL A 75 8.97 1.55 -8.02
C VAL A 75 9.24 2.44 -6.81
N THR A 76 8.65 2.16 -5.65
CA THR A 76 8.93 2.93 -4.42
C THR A 76 10.40 2.81 -4.02
N ALA A 77 10.99 1.62 -4.08
CA ALA A 77 12.40 1.42 -3.76
C ALA A 77 13.32 2.17 -4.75
N LEU A 78 13.02 2.07 -6.05
CA LEU A 78 13.77 2.76 -7.11
C LEU A 78 13.68 4.28 -6.96
N PHE A 79 12.47 4.83 -6.83
CA PHE A 79 12.29 6.28 -6.71
C PHE A 79 12.91 6.84 -5.44
N SER A 80 12.81 6.15 -4.31
CA SER A 80 13.48 6.58 -3.08
C SER A 80 15.01 6.63 -3.21
N GLU A 81 15.60 5.76 -4.01
CA GLU A 81 17.04 5.78 -4.27
C GLU A 81 17.43 6.87 -5.27
N LEU A 82 16.63 7.06 -6.32
CA LEU A 82 16.84 8.12 -7.31
C LEU A 82 16.68 9.51 -6.68
N GLU A 83 15.69 9.72 -5.83
CA GLU A 83 15.49 10.94 -5.06
C GLU A 83 16.71 11.24 -4.18
N ARG A 84 17.19 10.24 -3.43
CA ARG A 84 18.40 10.38 -2.60
C ARG A 84 19.63 10.80 -3.43
N VAL A 85 19.84 10.16 -4.59
CA VAL A 85 20.97 10.48 -5.48
C VAL A 85 20.82 11.90 -6.07
N SER A 86 19.61 12.30 -6.46
CA SER A 86 19.31 13.63 -6.96
C SER A 86 19.62 14.71 -5.91
N ASP A 87 19.18 14.49 -4.66
CA ASP A 87 19.46 15.43 -3.55
C ASP A 87 20.94 15.55 -3.21
N GLU A 88 21.68 14.42 -3.25
CA GLU A 88 23.14 14.44 -3.06
C GLU A 88 23.87 15.20 -4.18
N SER A 89 23.42 15.06 -5.43
CA SER A 89 23.95 15.76 -6.59
C SER A 89 23.75 17.29 -6.44
N ARG A 90 22.55 17.72 -6.09
CA ARG A 90 22.22 19.14 -5.85
C ARG A 90 23.08 19.75 -4.74
N THR A 91 23.29 19.02 -3.65
CA THR A 91 24.13 19.48 -2.53
C THR A 91 25.59 19.60 -2.94
N SER A 92 26.09 18.73 -3.82
CA SER A 92 27.47 18.75 -4.31
C SER A 92 27.74 19.92 -5.27
N ILE A 93 26.78 20.33 -6.10
CA ILE A 93 26.93 21.43 -7.07
C ILE A 93 27.12 22.75 -6.35
N HIS A 94 26.53 22.97 -5.19
CA HIS A 94 26.74 24.17 -4.38
C HIS A 94 28.17 24.32 -3.84
N THR A 95 28.99 23.28 -3.90
CA THR A 95 30.37 23.28 -3.36
C THR A 95 31.46 23.22 -4.42
N SER A 96 31.15 22.95 -5.69
CA SER A 96 32.15 22.85 -6.76
C SER A 96 31.76 23.61 -8.04
N THR A 97 32.71 24.42 -8.54
CA THR A 97 32.55 25.34 -9.68
C THR A 97 32.66 24.65 -11.06
N ARG A 98 32.55 23.34 -11.17
CA ARG A 98 32.65 22.61 -12.44
C ARG A 98 31.89 21.29 -12.39
N VAL A 99 30.68 21.24 -12.94
CA VAL A 99 30.10 20.03 -13.51
C VAL A 99 29.48 20.41 -14.85
N GLU A 100 30.06 19.93 -15.93
CA GLU A 100 29.47 19.89 -17.26
C GLU A 100 28.54 18.65 -17.29
N GLY A 101 27.33 18.79 -16.77
CA GLY A 101 26.24 17.82 -16.82
C GLY A 101 24.98 18.54 -16.38
N GLY A 102 23.87 18.40 -17.09
CA GLY A 102 22.57 18.91 -16.67
C GLY A 102 22.22 18.42 -15.27
N ASP A 103 21.48 19.21 -14.51
CA ASP A 103 20.96 18.78 -13.21
C ASP A 103 20.05 17.54 -13.42
N MET A 104 20.29 16.48 -12.64
CA MET A 104 19.45 15.26 -12.64
C MET A 104 17.99 15.64 -12.41
N ALA A 105 17.07 14.98 -13.09
CA ALA A 105 15.63 15.18 -12.90
C ALA A 105 15.21 14.94 -11.44
N GLU A 106 14.16 15.62 -11.02
CA GLU A 106 13.51 15.38 -9.73
C GLU A 106 12.62 14.14 -9.81
N PHE A 107 12.62 13.33 -8.76
CA PHE A 107 11.81 12.12 -8.69
C PHE A 107 10.77 12.26 -7.59
N ALA A 108 9.50 11.98 -7.92
CA ALA A 108 8.41 12.03 -6.96
C ALA A 108 7.54 10.78 -7.07
N TYR A 109 7.11 10.24 -5.92
CA TYR A 109 6.18 9.10 -5.86
C TYR A 109 4.85 9.54 -5.26
N VAL A 110 3.77 9.29 -5.99
CA VAL A 110 2.39 9.63 -5.61
C VAL A 110 1.55 8.36 -5.45
N ASP A 111 1.01 8.18 -4.26
CA ASP A 111 0.05 7.12 -3.96
C ASP A 111 -1.38 7.61 -4.21
N ALA A 112 -1.98 7.18 -5.33
CA ALA A 112 -3.32 7.59 -5.71
C ALA A 112 -4.46 6.98 -4.86
N ARG A 113 -4.19 6.08 -3.91
CA ARG A 113 -5.24 5.48 -3.03
C ARG A 113 -5.98 6.52 -2.19
N GLY A 114 -5.32 7.60 -1.83
CA GLY A 114 -5.92 8.71 -1.10
C GLY A 114 -6.65 9.73 -1.97
N THR A 115 -6.58 9.60 -3.30
CA THR A 115 -7.12 10.58 -4.27
C THR A 115 -8.33 10.00 -4.99
N ARG A 116 -9.51 10.61 -4.79
CA ARG A 116 -10.78 10.18 -5.41
C ARG A 116 -11.25 11.13 -6.51
N SER A 117 -10.49 12.17 -6.79
CA SER A 117 -10.83 13.20 -7.77
C SER A 117 -9.58 13.67 -8.50
N GLU A 118 -9.77 14.22 -9.69
CA GLU A 118 -8.70 14.86 -10.46
C GLU A 118 -7.98 15.93 -9.64
N PHE A 119 -8.72 16.79 -8.96
CA PHE A 119 -8.15 17.80 -8.05
C PHE A 119 -7.27 17.17 -6.98
N GLY A 120 -7.75 16.08 -6.33
CA GLY A 120 -6.96 15.38 -5.31
C GLY A 120 -5.66 14.81 -5.85
N LEU A 121 -5.66 14.28 -7.08
CA LEU A 121 -4.46 13.77 -7.74
C LEU A 121 -3.48 14.90 -8.09
N ARG A 122 -3.98 15.97 -8.71
CA ARG A 122 -3.17 17.17 -9.04
C ARG A 122 -2.50 17.73 -7.80
N HIS A 123 -3.29 17.90 -6.73
CA HIS A 123 -2.77 18.34 -5.45
C HIS A 123 -1.67 17.41 -4.92
N ALA A 124 -1.86 16.10 -4.98
CA ALA A 124 -0.87 15.15 -4.51
C ALA A 124 0.42 15.16 -5.35
N ILE A 125 0.32 15.39 -6.65
CA ILE A 125 1.49 15.56 -7.53
C ILE A 125 2.25 16.84 -7.17
N LEU A 126 1.55 17.95 -7.00
CA LEU A 126 2.19 19.20 -6.59
C LEU A 126 2.86 19.10 -5.22
N ASP A 127 2.16 18.50 -4.24
CA ASP A 127 2.67 18.34 -2.86
C ASP A 127 3.92 17.43 -2.83
N ALA A 128 4.06 16.54 -3.81
CA ALA A 128 5.23 15.67 -3.96
C ALA A 128 6.40 16.33 -4.71
N LEU A 129 6.14 17.31 -5.57
CA LEU A 129 7.15 17.99 -6.38
C LEU A 129 7.62 19.32 -5.80
N LEU A 130 6.81 19.93 -4.92
CA LEU A 130 7.12 21.23 -4.35
C LEU A 130 7.37 21.09 -2.85
N ASP A 131 8.44 21.71 -2.35
CA ASP A 131 8.79 21.72 -0.92
C ASP A 131 7.77 22.50 -0.06
N GLU A 132 6.83 23.20 -0.68
CA GLU A 132 5.81 23.97 0.00
C GLU A 132 4.52 23.16 0.18
N ARG A 133 3.99 23.14 1.41
CA ARG A 133 2.67 22.57 1.68
C ARG A 133 1.57 23.36 0.98
N ILE A 134 0.87 22.71 0.08
CA ILE A 134 -0.25 23.30 -0.65
C ILE A 134 -1.54 23.10 0.14
N PRO A 135 -2.30 24.19 0.46
CA PRO A 135 -3.57 24.04 1.16
C PRO A 135 -4.57 23.22 0.34
N LYS A 136 -5.23 22.24 0.98
CA LYS A 136 -6.28 21.42 0.34
C LYS A 136 -7.63 22.16 0.17
N GLN A 137 -7.79 23.32 0.79
CA GLN A 137 -9.03 24.10 0.76
C GLN A 137 -8.77 25.51 0.26
N GLY A 138 -9.72 26.05 -0.52
CA GLY A 138 -9.63 27.42 -1.03
C GLY A 138 -8.75 27.60 -2.26
N VAL A 139 -8.26 26.52 -2.87
CA VAL A 139 -7.42 26.54 -4.07
C VAL A 139 -8.20 25.88 -5.21
N GLY A 140 -8.31 26.56 -6.34
CA GLY A 140 -8.95 26.02 -7.57
C GLY A 140 -7.96 25.24 -8.44
N ASP A 141 -8.48 24.45 -9.37
CA ASP A 141 -7.69 23.67 -10.34
C ASP A 141 -6.71 24.52 -11.15
N ASP A 142 -7.17 25.69 -11.63
CA ASP A 142 -6.35 26.59 -12.45
C ASP A 142 -5.11 27.06 -11.66
N HIS A 143 -5.26 27.32 -10.38
CA HIS A 143 -4.15 27.73 -9.52
C HIS A 143 -3.11 26.59 -9.31
N LEU A 144 -3.55 25.33 -9.29
CA LEU A 144 -2.63 24.20 -9.21
C LEU A 144 -1.80 24.07 -10.51
N VAL A 145 -2.45 24.25 -11.68
CA VAL A 145 -1.77 24.26 -12.98
C VAL A 145 -0.79 25.41 -13.08
N GLU A 146 -1.21 26.65 -12.73
CA GLU A 146 -0.33 27.83 -12.72
C GLU A 146 0.92 27.65 -11.83
N ARG A 147 0.76 26.98 -10.70
CA ARG A 147 1.92 26.71 -9.81
C ARG A 147 2.88 25.69 -10.40
N LEU A 148 2.37 24.64 -11.05
CA LEU A 148 3.19 23.67 -11.78
C LEU A 148 3.93 24.35 -12.95
N GLU A 149 3.23 25.13 -13.74
CA GLU A 149 3.81 25.91 -14.83
C GLU A 149 4.85 26.91 -14.32
N GLY A 150 4.59 27.57 -13.20
CA GLY A 150 5.53 28.48 -12.59
C GLY A 150 6.80 27.80 -12.05
N ALA A 151 6.71 26.57 -11.62
CA ALA A 151 7.84 25.81 -11.06
C ALA A 151 8.68 25.11 -12.13
N PHE A 152 8.05 24.61 -13.19
CA PHE A 152 8.67 23.78 -14.23
C PHE A 152 8.62 24.40 -15.62
N GLY A 153 7.64 25.29 -15.91
CA GLY A 153 7.50 25.95 -17.21
C GLY A 153 8.58 26.98 -17.46
N GLY A 154 9.45 26.74 -18.46
CA GLY A 154 10.53 27.65 -18.82
C GLY A 154 11.74 27.65 -17.87
N SER A 155 11.83 26.72 -16.96
CA SER A 155 13.02 26.43 -16.15
C SER A 155 13.78 25.24 -16.74
N ASP A 156 15.07 25.12 -16.44
CA ASP A 156 15.88 23.93 -16.78
C ASP A 156 15.56 22.73 -15.86
N ARG A 157 14.55 22.84 -14.98
CA ARG A 157 14.11 21.77 -14.08
C ARG A 157 13.28 20.75 -14.83
N THR A 158 13.61 19.51 -14.66
CA THR A 158 12.84 18.36 -15.16
C THR A 158 12.41 17.47 -14.00
N ALA A 159 11.29 16.76 -14.14
CA ALA A 159 10.81 15.85 -13.12
C ALA A 159 10.24 14.57 -13.71
N VAL A 160 10.32 13.47 -12.95
CA VAL A 160 9.63 12.21 -13.22
C VAL A 160 8.70 11.87 -12.07
N VAL A 161 7.41 11.76 -12.34
CA VAL A 161 6.37 11.48 -11.33
C VAL A 161 5.87 10.05 -11.48
N ALA A 162 6.09 9.21 -10.47
CA ALA A 162 5.44 7.90 -10.38
C ALA A 162 4.06 8.04 -9.74
N VAL A 163 3.01 7.60 -10.42
CA VAL A 163 1.62 7.58 -9.91
C VAL A 163 1.17 6.14 -9.76
N ASP A 164 1.01 5.68 -8.53
CA ASP A 164 0.67 4.30 -8.23
C ASP A 164 -0.80 4.09 -7.89
N HIS A 165 -1.24 2.85 -8.02
CA HIS A 165 -2.59 2.39 -7.73
C HIS A 165 -3.69 2.93 -8.65
N LEU A 166 -3.37 3.16 -9.92
CA LEU A 166 -4.30 3.60 -10.94
C LEU A 166 -5.23 2.49 -11.44
N GLY A 167 -6.36 2.89 -12.03
CA GLY A 167 -7.30 1.97 -12.70
C GLY A 167 -8.06 1.03 -11.76
N ARG A 168 -8.27 1.44 -10.51
CA ARG A 168 -9.16 0.79 -9.56
C ARG A 168 -10.48 1.54 -9.49
N SER A 169 -11.56 0.86 -9.09
CA SER A 169 -12.90 1.48 -8.93
C SER A 169 -12.92 2.68 -7.99
N GLU A 170 -11.92 2.79 -7.11
CA GLU A 170 -11.83 3.82 -6.06
C GLU A 170 -10.78 4.90 -6.35
N THR A 171 -10.00 4.74 -7.42
CA THR A 171 -8.92 5.66 -7.80
C THR A 171 -9.20 6.31 -9.14
N VAL A 172 -8.47 7.39 -9.41
CA VAL A 172 -8.56 8.09 -10.68
C VAL A 172 -8.16 7.16 -11.85
N PRO A 173 -8.89 7.15 -12.97
CA PRO A 173 -8.52 6.39 -14.16
C PRO A 173 -7.18 6.84 -14.75
N VAL A 174 -6.50 5.95 -15.48
CA VAL A 174 -5.19 6.24 -16.11
C VAL A 174 -5.30 7.35 -17.17
N ASP A 175 -6.36 7.35 -17.95
CA ASP A 175 -6.65 8.40 -18.95
C ASP A 175 -6.79 9.79 -18.33
N THR A 176 -7.30 9.88 -17.11
CA THR A 176 -7.33 11.15 -16.36
C THR A 176 -5.93 11.63 -15.99
N VAL A 177 -5.03 10.69 -15.60
CA VAL A 177 -3.63 11.02 -15.30
C VAL A 177 -2.96 11.60 -16.53
N GLU A 178 -3.13 10.95 -17.67
CA GLU A 178 -2.59 11.41 -18.93
C GLU A 178 -3.17 12.75 -19.37
N ALA A 179 -4.51 12.89 -19.34
CA ALA A 179 -5.16 14.15 -19.68
C ALA A 179 -4.73 15.31 -18.76
N PHE A 180 -4.33 15.00 -17.53
CA PHE A 180 -3.78 16.00 -16.61
C PHE A 180 -2.32 16.29 -16.91
N LEU A 181 -1.48 15.27 -17.00
CA LEU A 181 -0.05 15.44 -17.22
C LEU A 181 0.28 15.92 -18.63
N GLY A 182 -0.60 15.68 -19.60
CA GLY A 182 -0.50 16.30 -20.94
C GLY A 182 -0.81 17.81 -20.98
N ARG A 183 -1.25 18.41 -19.88
CA ARG A 183 -1.40 19.87 -19.71
C ARG A 183 -0.24 20.50 -18.95
N VAL A 184 0.64 19.67 -18.41
CA VAL A 184 1.80 20.10 -17.66
C VAL A 184 2.92 20.44 -18.64
N PRO A 185 3.86 21.33 -18.27
CA PRO A 185 5.00 21.67 -19.12
C PRO A 185 5.74 20.44 -19.65
N ASP A 186 6.28 20.52 -20.86
CA ASP A 186 7.15 19.49 -21.48
C ASP A 186 8.44 19.20 -20.67
N SER A 187 8.41 19.46 -19.38
CA SER A 187 9.48 19.27 -18.40
C SER A 187 9.13 18.19 -17.35
N ILE A 188 7.96 17.53 -17.47
CA ILE A 188 7.55 16.47 -16.54
C ILE A 188 7.20 15.22 -17.32
N ALA A 189 7.96 14.14 -17.08
CA ALA A 189 7.60 12.79 -17.49
C ALA A 189 6.87 12.04 -16.37
N TRP A 190 6.09 11.01 -16.73
CA TRP A 190 5.36 10.24 -15.75
C TRP A 190 5.56 8.73 -15.90
N LEU A 191 5.45 8.03 -14.77
CA LEU A 191 5.44 6.59 -14.66
C LEU A 191 4.15 6.16 -13.97
N ALA A 192 3.20 5.60 -14.74
CA ALA A 192 1.93 5.12 -14.22
C ALA A 192 2.01 3.66 -13.79
N ILE A 193 1.38 3.31 -12.66
CA ILE A 193 1.39 1.94 -12.14
C ILE A 193 -0.03 1.42 -12.00
N GLY A 194 -0.33 0.32 -12.69
CA GLY A 194 -1.67 -0.26 -12.71
C GLY A 194 -1.68 -1.79 -12.78
N ARG A 195 -2.88 -2.35 -12.96
CA ARG A 195 -3.08 -3.81 -12.99
C ARG A 195 -3.40 -4.35 -14.37
N GLN A 196 -4.07 -3.57 -15.18
CA GLN A 196 -4.60 -4.00 -16.46
C GLN A 196 -3.53 -3.89 -17.56
N PRO A 197 -3.62 -4.73 -18.61
CA PRO A 197 -2.76 -4.57 -19.77
C PRO A 197 -2.93 -3.21 -20.44
N PRO A 198 -1.88 -2.63 -21.04
CA PRO A 198 -1.92 -1.29 -21.65
C PRO A 198 -2.94 -1.13 -22.76
N GLY A 199 -3.33 -2.18 -23.47
CA GLY A 199 -4.32 -2.14 -24.54
C GLY A 199 -5.78 -1.88 -24.08
N GLU A 200 -6.05 -1.89 -22.79
CA GLU A 200 -7.36 -1.55 -22.22
C GLU A 200 -7.52 -0.04 -21.96
N TYR A 201 -6.45 0.74 -22.10
CA TYR A 201 -6.46 2.19 -22.00
C TYR A 201 -6.44 2.78 -23.42
N GLY A 202 -7.36 3.69 -23.71
CA GLY A 202 -7.52 4.31 -25.04
C GLY A 202 -6.35 5.19 -25.51
N THR A 203 -5.26 5.22 -24.77
CA THR A 203 -4.13 6.13 -24.89
C THR A 203 -2.86 5.42 -25.37
N PRO A 204 -2.10 6.00 -26.32
CA PRO A 204 -0.80 5.48 -26.69
C PRO A 204 0.16 5.64 -25.52
N ILE A 205 0.73 4.54 -25.07
CA ILE A 205 1.77 4.49 -24.05
C ILE A 205 3.08 4.16 -24.74
N ASP A 206 4.07 5.04 -24.60
CA ASP A 206 5.33 4.93 -25.32
C ASP A 206 6.18 3.75 -24.85
N SER A 207 6.18 3.50 -23.54
CA SER A 207 6.96 2.42 -22.91
C SER A 207 6.15 1.66 -21.88
N THR A 208 6.35 0.32 -21.82
CA THR A 208 5.65 -0.53 -20.86
C THR A 208 6.59 -1.52 -20.19
N VAL A 209 6.41 -1.71 -18.88
CA VAL A 209 7.14 -2.73 -18.10
C VAL A 209 6.14 -3.67 -17.45
N HIS A 210 6.22 -4.96 -17.78
CA HIS A 210 5.34 -5.98 -17.24
C HIS A 210 5.98 -6.73 -16.07
N LEU A 211 5.33 -6.72 -14.91
CA LEU A 211 5.69 -7.53 -13.77
C LEU A 211 4.72 -8.72 -13.62
N PRO A 212 5.08 -9.91 -14.06
CA PRO A 212 4.24 -11.11 -13.89
C PRO A 212 4.14 -11.53 -12.41
N SER A 213 3.19 -12.41 -12.10
CA SER A 213 3.14 -13.09 -10.79
C SER A 213 4.48 -13.73 -10.43
N TYR A 214 4.79 -13.77 -9.14
CA TYR A 214 6.01 -14.42 -8.68
C TYR A 214 5.98 -15.93 -8.93
N GLN A 215 7.12 -16.49 -9.29
CA GLN A 215 7.32 -17.93 -9.28
C GLN A 215 7.36 -18.43 -7.83
N ARG A 216 6.92 -19.67 -7.61
CA ARG A 216 6.85 -20.28 -6.27
C ARG A 216 8.20 -20.22 -5.53
N TYR A 217 9.31 -20.51 -6.21
CA TYR A 217 10.63 -20.47 -5.59
C TYR A 217 10.99 -19.06 -5.10
N ALA A 218 10.69 -18.02 -5.88
CA ALA A 218 10.93 -16.63 -5.49
C ALA A 218 10.08 -16.22 -4.27
N LEU A 219 8.82 -16.68 -4.18
CA LEU A 219 8.02 -16.47 -2.97
C LEU A 219 8.62 -17.15 -1.75
N VAL A 220 9.16 -18.37 -1.88
CA VAL A 220 9.84 -19.08 -0.79
C VAL A 220 11.06 -18.30 -0.32
N ASP A 221 11.85 -17.76 -1.24
CA ASP A 221 13.03 -16.96 -0.91
C ASP A 221 12.64 -15.66 -0.16
N ILE A 222 11.62 -14.95 -0.66
CA ILE A 222 11.08 -13.75 -0.01
C ILE A 222 10.57 -14.09 1.40
N LEU A 223 9.76 -15.14 1.56
CA LEU A 223 9.23 -15.54 2.85
C LEU A 223 10.37 -15.94 3.82
N THR A 224 11.38 -16.64 3.33
CA THR A 224 12.57 -17.02 4.12
C THR A 224 13.34 -15.79 4.58
N SER A 225 13.57 -14.83 3.70
CA SER A 225 14.23 -13.56 3.99
C SER A 225 13.45 -12.76 5.05
N ARG A 226 12.13 -12.65 4.90
CA ARG A 226 11.25 -11.96 5.85
C ARG A 226 11.20 -12.67 7.20
N ALA A 227 11.06 -13.99 7.21
CA ALA A 227 11.06 -14.80 8.44
C ALA A 227 12.40 -14.67 9.19
N SER A 228 13.53 -14.72 8.50
CA SER A 228 14.85 -14.59 9.15
C SER A 228 15.07 -13.23 9.82
N ARG A 229 14.49 -12.17 9.28
CA ARG A 229 14.57 -10.81 9.85
C ARG A 229 13.52 -10.55 10.92
N GLY A 230 12.33 -11.12 10.77
CA GLY A 230 11.18 -10.81 11.63
C GLY A 230 10.91 -11.79 12.75
N LEU A 231 11.42 -13.04 12.67
CA LEU A 231 11.15 -14.09 13.64
C LEU A 231 12.40 -14.51 14.42
N ALA A 232 12.18 -15.28 15.47
CA ALA A 232 13.24 -16.00 16.16
C ALA A 232 13.89 -17.04 15.22
N HIS A 233 15.13 -17.40 15.52
CA HIS A 233 15.85 -18.40 14.71
C HIS A 233 15.08 -19.74 14.69
N GLN A 234 14.89 -20.31 13.50
CA GLN A 234 14.14 -21.55 13.28
C GLN A 234 12.68 -21.53 13.79
N ALA A 235 12.07 -20.35 13.88
CA ALA A 235 10.70 -20.22 14.38
C ALA A 235 9.64 -20.80 13.44
N ILE A 236 9.95 -20.96 12.15
CA ILE A 236 9.05 -21.57 11.16
C ILE A 236 9.79 -22.61 10.33
N PRO A 237 9.25 -23.84 10.18
CA PRO A 237 9.81 -24.84 9.29
C PRO A 237 9.78 -24.40 7.83
N HIS A 238 10.81 -24.73 7.05
CA HIS A 238 10.90 -24.38 5.62
C HIS A 238 9.74 -24.99 4.81
N GLU A 239 9.21 -26.13 5.22
CA GLU A 239 8.03 -26.77 4.57
C GLU A 239 6.79 -25.89 4.70
N GLU A 240 6.59 -25.22 5.83
CA GLU A 240 5.46 -24.31 6.01
C GLU A 240 5.59 -23.05 5.14
N LEU A 241 6.81 -22.53 4.93
CA LEU A 241 7.06 -21.44 3.97
C LEU A 241 6.72 -21.87 2.54
N ARG A 242 7.07 -23.08 2.15
CA ARG A 242 6.71 -23.66 0.84
C ARG A 242 5.20 -23.80 0.69
N ARG A 243 4.51 -24.19 1.77
CA ARG A 243 3.06 -24.35 1.80
C ARG A 243 2.35 -23.01 1.60
N ILE A 244 2.80 -21.95 2.32
CA ILE A 244 2.32 -20.58 2.12
C ILE A 244 2.57 -20.12 0.70
N ALA A 245 3.77 -20.31 0.15
CA ALA A 245 4.13 -19.91 -1.21
C ALA A 245 3.27 -20.59 -2.27
N THR A 246 2.98 -21.89 -2.09
CA THR A 246 2.10 -22.66 -2.99
C THR A 246 0.68 -22.14 -2.91
N TRP A 247 0.18 -21.90 -1.71
CA TRP A 247 -1.15 -21.36 -1.46
C TRP A 247 -1.34 -19.96 -2.06
N ALA A 248 -0.35 -19.07 -1.92
CA ALA A 248 -0.41 -17.68 -2.41
C ALA A 248 -0.39 -17.56 -3.94
N ASN A 249 0.03 -18.60 -4.65
CA ASN A 249 -0.05 -18.70 -6.11
C ASN A 249 0.49 -17.46 -6.86
N GLY A 250 1.67 -17.00 -6.47
CA GLY A 250 2.35 -15.87 -7.11
C GLY A 250 2.01 -14.47 -6.54
N ASP A 251 1.09 -14.35 -5.59
CA ASP A 251 0.77 -13.10 -4.88
C ASP A 251 1.65 -12.96 -3.63
N VAL A 252 2.68 -12.09 -3.70
CA VAL A 252 3.59 -11.87 -2.57
C VAL A 252 2.91 -11.17 -1.39
N HIS A 253 1.90 -10.32 -1.66
CA HIS A 253 1.16 -9.65 -0.59
C HIS A 253 0.37 -10.66 0.25
N ASP A 254 -0.33 -11.60 -0.40
CA ASP A 254 -1.09 -12.63 0.29
C ASP A 254 -0.17 -13.62 1.02
N ALA A 255 1.00 -13.95 0.42
CA ALA A 255 2.01 -14.78 1.07
C ALA A 255 2.54 -14.15 2.36
N LEU A 256 2.91 -12.87 2.33
CA LEU A 256 3.39 -12.13 3.49
C LEU A 256 2.29 -11.93 4.55
N ALA A 257 1.05 -11.69 4.13
CA ALA A 257 -0.08 -11.56 5.04
C ALA A 257 -0.38 -12.88 5.78
N ALA A 258 -0.27 -14.02 5.09
CA ALA A 258 -0.42 -15.33 5.71
C ALA A 258 0.71 -15.64 6.69
N LEU A 259 1.97 -15.36 6.34
CA LEU A 259 3.12 -15.51 7.26
C LEU A 259 2.96 -14.63 8.50
N PHE A 260 2.57 -13.37 8.31
CA PHE A 260 2.32 -12.43 9.40
C PHE A 260 1.20 -12.94 10.32
N GLY A 261 0.07 -13.35 9.76
CA GLY A 261 -1.07 -13.89 10.51
C GLY A 261 -0.70 -15.16 11.29
N ALA A 262 0.06 -16.07 10.68
CA ALA A 262 0.56 -17.27 11.33
C ALA A 262 1.48 -16.94 12.52
N ALA A 263 2.36 -15.96 12.35
CA ALA A 263 3.26 -15.49 13.41
C ALA A 263 2.48 -14.89 14.58
N VAL A 264 1.49 -14.02 14.29
CA VAL A 264 0.63 -13.41 15.32
C VAL A 264 -0.14 -14.48 16.11
N ARG A 265 -0.75 -15.46 15.41
CA ARG A 265 -1.49 -16.55 16.06
C ARG A 265 -0.61 -17.42 16.96
N ALA A 266 0.60 -17.73 16.52
CA ALA A 266 1.54 -18.51 17.32
C ALA A 266 2.02 -17.72 18.57
N ASP A 267 2.27 -16.40 18.40
CA ASP A 267 2.70 -15.53 19.50
C ASP A 267 1.59 -15.32 20.54
N GLU A 268 0.34 -15.09 20.11
CA GLU A 268 -0.86 -15.02 20.97
C GLU A 268 -1.06 -16.32 21.77
N ALA A 269 -0.74 -17.47 21.18
CA ALA A 269 -0.80 -18.78 21.84
C ALA A 269 0.42 -19.08 22.74
N GLY A 270 1.36 -18.15 22.88
CA GLY A 270 2.58 -18.33 23.68
C GLY A 270 3.56 -19.36 23.11
N LYS A 271 3.45 -19.69 21.82
CA LYS A 271 4.31 -20.66 21.14
C LYS A 271 5.66 -20.03 20.77
N ARG A 272 6.70 -20.87 20.71
CA ARG A 272 8.04 -20.48 20.25
C ARG A 272 8.30 -20.79 18.78
N THR A 273 7.41 -21.58 18.18
CA THR A 273 7.47 -22.01 16.77
C THR A 273 6.09 -21.89 16.13
N ILE A 274 6.09 -21.60 14.84
CA ILE A 274 4.88 -21.52 14.01
C ILE A 274 4.60 -22.94 13.50
N GLU A 275 3.57 -23.56 14.04
CA GLU A 275 3.11 -24.88 13.67
C GLU A 275 2.08 -24.81 12.53
N SER A 276 1.77 -25.94 11.91
CA SER A 276 0.83 -26.06 10.76
C SER A 276 -0.52 -25.40 11.02
N GLY A 277 -1.11 -25.59 12.21
CA GLY A 277 -2.39 -24.99 12.58
C GLY A 277 -2.37 -23.44 12.61
N ALA A 278 -1.26 -22.84 13.03
CA ALA A 278 -1.09 -21.38 12.97
C ALA A 278 -0.96 -20.90 11.52
N VAL A 279 -0.30 -21.67 10.66
CA VAL A 279 -0.21 -21.39 9.21
C VAL A 279 -1.58 -21.47 8.54
N ASP A 280 -2.40 -22.48 8.87
CA ASP A 280 -3.76 -22.59 8.38
C ASP A 280 -4.60 -21.37 8.76
N ALA A 281 -4.56 -20.98 10.04
CA ALA A 281 -5.27 -19.81 10.50
C ALA A 281 -4.77 -18.50 9.84
N GLY A 282 -3.45 -18.39 9.60
CA GLY A 282 -2.85 -17.26 8.89
C GLY A 282 -3.34 -17.16 7.44
N MET A 283 -3.41 -18.29 6.72
CA MET A 283 -3.93 -18.36 5.34
C MET A 283 -5.44 -18.08 5.30
N GLU A 284 -6.21 -18.62 6.24
CA GLU A 284 -7.66 -18.42 6.33
C GLU A 284 -8.03 -16.95 6.58
N ALA A 285 -7.21 -16.23 7.36
CA ALA A 285 -7.41 -14.81 7.64
C ALA A 285 -7.12 -13.88 6.46
N VAL A 286 -6.70 -14.42 5.30
CA VAL A 286 -6.44 -13.65 4.07
C VAL A 286 -7.48 -14.02 3.00
N PRO A 287 -8.45 -13.14 2.71
CA PRO A 287 -9.45 -13.37 1.68
C PRO A 287 -8.82 -13.47 0.28
N ARG A 288 -9.13 -14.56 -0.46
CA ARG A 288 -8.54 -14.87 -1.79
C ARG A 288 -8.67 -13.76 -2.83
N SER A 289 -9.82 -13.10 -2.88
CA SER A 289 -10.09 -11.98 -3.80
C SER A 289 -10.05 -10.63 -3.10
N GLY A 290 -9.31 -10.55 -1.99
CA GLY A 290 -9.29 -9.38 -1.12
C GLY A 290 -8.47 -8.22 -1.67
N VAL A 291 -8.67 -7.06 -1.03
CA VAL A 291 -7.85 -5.87 -1.27
C VAL A 291 -6.54 -5.95 -0.49
N ALA A 292 -5.50 -5.31 -1.01
CA ALA A 292 -4.23 -5.22 -0.29
C ALA A 292 -4.40 -4.40 1.01
N ILE A 293 -3.69 -4.80 2.06
CA ILE A 293 -3.78 -4.13 3.37
C ILE A 293 -3.50 -2.62 3.29
N GLY A 294 -2.61 -2.19 2.42
CA GLY A 294 -2.32 -0.77 2.20
C GLY A 294 -3.54 0.05 1.77
N CYS A 295 -4.54 -0.56 1.10
CA CYS A 295 -5.79 0.14 0.75
C CYS A 295 -6.64 0.43 2.00
N VAL A 296 -6.61 -0.47 2.97
CA VAL A 296 -7.34 -0.31 4.23
C VAL A 296 -6.65 0.70 5.14
N LEU A 297 -5.32 0.67 5.18
CA LEU A 297 -4.51 1.61 5.96
C LEU A 297 -4.52 3.04 5.39
N ALA A 298 -4.82 3.21 4.10
CA ALA A 298 -4.99 4.52 3.45
C ALA A 298 -6.39 5.14 3.68
N LEU A 299 -7.34 4.41 4.28
CA LEU A 299 -8.66 4.94 4.60
C LEU A 299 -8.56 6.03 5.68
N PRO A 300 -9.50 6.99 5.70
CA PRO A 300 -9.62 7.91 6.82
C PRO A 300 -9.76 7.18 8.16
N GLU A 301 -9.16 7.73 9.21
CA GLU A 301 -9.07 7.10 10.54
C GLU A 301 -10.42 6.61 11.09
N ASN A 302 -11.48 7.38 10.91
CA ASN A 302 -12.81 7.00 11.37
C ASN A 302 -13.37 5.74 10.68
N ARG A 303 -13.01 5.47 9.41
CA ARG A 303 -13.34 4.21 8.72
C ARG A 303 -12.49 3.06 9.25
N GLN A 304 -11.22 3.31 9.50
CA GLN A 304 -10.34 2.31 10.11
C GLN A 304 -10.83 1.92 11.51
N ARG A 305 -11.27 2.88 12.32
CA ARG A 305 -11.87 2.63 13.66
C ARG A 305 -13.14 1.78 13.59
N VAL A 306 -14.02 2.06 12.61
CA VAL A 306 -15.22 1.23 12.36
C VAL A 306 -14.83 -0.19 11.97
N LEU A 307 -13.88 -0.36 11.05
CA LEU A 307 -13.38 -1.68 10.66
C LEU A 307 -12.74 -2.41 11.85
N ARG A 308 -11.91 -1.72 12.63
CA ARG A 308 -11.27 -2.31 13.80
C ARG A 308 -12.31 -2.84 14.79
N ARG A 309 -13.37 -2.06 15.02
CA ARG A 309 -14.46 -2.46 15.89
C ARG A 309 -15.28 -3.62 15.33
N LEU A 310 -15.57 -3.59 14.03
CA LEU A 310 -16.24 -4.69 13.33
C LEU A 310 -15.53 -6.03 13.53
N LEU A 311 -14.18 -6.03 13.56
CA LEU A 311 -13.40 -7.24 13.78
C LEU A 311 -13.37 -7.75 15.23
N ASP A 312 -13.75 -6.92 16.21
CA ASP A 312 -13.83 -7.33 17.62
C ASP A 312 -15.17 -7.95 17.98
N LEU A 313 -16.18 -7.69 17.16
CA LEU A 313 -17.56 -8.09 17.41
C LEU A 313 -17.91 -9.33 16.60
N ASP A 314 -18.62 -10.25 17.21
CA ASP A 314 -19.29 -11.34 16.47
C ASP A 314 -20.56 -10.76 15.81
N THR A 315 -20.41 -10.37 14.55
CA THR A 315 -21.52 -9.89 13.72
C THR A 315 -22.03 -10.96 12.76
N SER A 316 -21.62 -12.21 12.95
CA SER A 316 -22.09 -13.34 12.15
C SER A 316 -23.63 -13.47 12.25
N GLY A 317 -24.28 -13.45 11.12
CA GLY A 317 -25.76 -13.51 11.05
C GLY A 317 -26.49 -12.17 11.17
N GLN A 318 -25.83 -11.08 11.52
CA GLN A 318 -26.44 -9.76 11.61
C GLN A 318 -26.60 -9.09 10.23
N SER A 319 -27.69 -8.37 10.03
CA SER A 319 -27.86 -7.46 8.91
C SER A 319 -26.94 -6.24 9.04
N ILE A 320 -26.68 -5.52 7.95
CA ILE A 320 -25.88 -4.27 7.98
C ILE A 320 -26.45 -3.25 8.97
N GLY A 321 -27.79 -3.22 9.15
CA GLY A 321 -28.45 -2.35 10.12
C GLY A 321 -28.09 -2.73 11.55
N GLU A 322 -28.28 -3.99 11.92
CA GLU A 322 -27.95 -4.53 13.24
C GLU A 322 -26.45 -4.43 13.54
N THR A 323 -25.61 -4.75 12.55
CA THR A 323 -24.14 -4.54 12.66
C THR A 323 -23.80 -3.08 12.97
N ALA A 324 -24.45 -2.13 12.30
CA ALA A 324 -24.22 -0.71 12.54
C ALA A 324 -24.67 -0.28 13.95
N GLU A 325 -25.79 -0.82 14.46
CA GLU A 325 -26.26 -0.60 15.84
C GLU A 325 -25.27 -1.18 16.84
N THR A 326 -24.83 -2.43 16.65
CA THR A 326 -23.87 -3.09 17.53
C THR A 326 -22.53 -2.34 17.56
N VAL A 327 -22.00 -1.93 16.41
CA VAL A 327 -20.75 -1.16 16.32
C VAL A 327 -20.87 0.22 16.96
N ALA A 328 -22.02 0.90 16.82
CA ALA A 328 -22.24 2.23 17.36
C ALA A 328 -22.56 2.24 18.86
N SER A 329 -23.20 1.17 19.40
CA SER A 329 -23.65 1.12 20.80
C SER A 329 -22.51 1.06 21.82
N GLU A 330 -21.35 0.58 21.44
CA GLU A 330 -20.22 0.44 22.33
C GLU A 330 -19.34 1.70 22.40
N GLY A 331 -19.90 2.82 22.79
CA GLY A 331 -19.35 4.07 23.34
C GLY A 331 -17.96 4.62 22.94
N SER A 332 -17.12 3.86 22.25
CA SER A 332 -15.72 4.25 21.93
C SER A 332 -15.57 5.04 20.62
N LEU A 333 -16.61 5.07 19.76
CA LEU A 333 -16.50 5.62 18.41
C LEU A 333 -17.05 7.03 18.25
N GLU A 334 -17.87 7.53 19.19
CA GLU A 334 -18.59 8.82 19.09
C GLU A 334 -19.30 9.04 17.73
N LEU A 335 -19.76 7.94 17.10
CA LEU A 335 -20.43 7.94 15.82
C LEU A 335 -21.89 7.46 15.97
N SER A 336 -22.81 8.13 15.28
CA SER A 336 -24.21 7.66 15.24
C SER A 336 -24.35 6.38 14.41
N THR A 337 -25.34 5.54 14.73
CA THR A 337 -25.69 4.34 13.95
C THR A 337 -25.87 4.65 12.46
N ALA A 338 -26.50 5.78 12.12
CA ALA A 338 -26.69 6.22 10.74
C ALA A 338 -25.33 6.47 10.03
N THR A 339 -24.37 7.07 10.74
CA THR A 339 -23.03 7.32 10.22
C THR A 339 -22.26 6.01 10.02
N VAL A 340 -22.29 5.10 10.99
CA VAL A 340 -21.65 3.78 10.88
C VAL A 340 -22.26 3.00 9.72
N LYS A 341 -23.60 2.96 9.61
CA LYS A 341 -24.29 2.30 8.50
C LYS A 341 -23.87 2.84 7.14
N ARG A 342 -23.75 4.16 6.99
CA ARG A 342 -23.26 4.80 5.77
C ARG A 342 -21.83 4.36 5.46
N PHE A 343 -20.93 4.30 6.46
CA PHE A 343 -19.55 3.85 6.27
C PHE A 343 -19.48 2.38 5.87
N LEU A 344 -20.31 1.51 6.43
CA LEU A 344 -20.34 0.10 6.01
C LEU A 344 -20.76 -0.05 4.54
N TYR A 345 -21.74 0.74 4.07
CA TYR A 345 -22.10 0.76 2.65
C TYR A 345 -20.97 1.31 1.78
N GLU A 346 -20.36 2.43 2.15
CA GLU A 346 -19.22 3.03 1.45
C GLU A 346 -18.06 2.04 1.35
N LEU A 347 -17.73 1.35 2.43
CA LEU A 347 -16.67 0.33 2.46
C LEU A 347 -17.02 -0.90 1.62
N ALA A 348 -18.29 -1.23 1.48
CA ALA A 348 -18.72 -2.29 0.58
C ALA A 348 -18.68 -1.88 -0.89
N GLU A 349 -19.02 -0.64 -1.22
CA GLU A 349 -18.89 -0.08 -2.56
C GLU A 349 -17.44 0.01 -3.01
N THR A 350 -16.53 0.33 -2.09
CA THR A 350 -15.09 0.38 -2.34
C THR A 350 -14.40 -1.00 -2.31
N GLY A 351 -15.15 -2.09 -2.11
CA GLY A 351 -14.65 -3.45 -2.12
C GLY A 351 -13.77 -3.82 -0.91
N VAL A 352 -13.66 -2.96 0.11
CA VAL A 352 -13.00 -3.27 1.38
C VAL A 352 -13.81 -4.27 2.21
N LEU A 353 -15.12 -4.17 2.12
CA LEU A 353 -16.06 -5.17 2.62
C LEU A 353 -16.77 -5.84 1.43
N ASP A 354 -17.21 -7.08 1.60
CA ASP A 354 -18.12 -7.75 0.68
C ASP A 354 -19.54 -7.67 1.24
N ARG A 355 -20.50 -7.50 0.34
CA ARG A 355 -21.92 -7.48 0.70
C ARG A 355 -22.55 -8.82 0.33
N VAL A 356 -22.61 -9.70 1.30
CA VAL A 356 -23.17 -11.04 1.16
C VAL A 356 -24.67 -11.03 1.51
N ARG A 357 -25.48 -11.71 0.70
CA ARG A 357 -26.88 -11.93 1.05
C ARG A 357 -26.97 -13.01 2.13
N ALA A 358 -27.63 -12.70 3.24
CA ALA A 358 -27.90 -13.70 4.25
C ALA A 358 -28.84 -14.79 3.70
N GLU A 359 -28.63 -16.02 4.11
CA GLU A 359 -29.56 -17.11 3.82
C GLU A 359 -30.92 -16.82 4.47
N ARG A 360 -32.00 -17.17 3.78
CA ARG A 360 -33.36 -16.86 4.19
C ARG A 360 -33.75 -17.74 5.38
N THR A 361 -33.92 -17.15 6.53
CA THR A 361 -34.69 -17.71 7.64
C THR A 361 -36.09 -17.09 7.61
N ASP A 362 -37.07 -17.86 7.16
CA ASP A 362 -38.53 -17.64 7.20
C ASP A 362 -39.03 -16.18 7.28
N GLY A 363 -39.35 -15.58 6.11
CA GLY A 363 -40.02 -14.27 6.07
C GLY A 363 -40.32 -13.77 4.66
N LEU A 364 -41.49 -13.14 4.49
CA LEU A 364 -41.89 -12.35 3.33
C LEU A 364 -41.05 -11.06 3.29
N GLY A 365 -40.03 -10.97 2.41
CA GLY A 365 -39.23 -9.78 2.24
C GLY A 365 -37.90 -10.06 1.50
N ARG A 366 -37.18 -8.97 1.15
CA ARG A 366 -35.82 -9.08 0.57
C ARG A 366 -34.87 -9.59 1.67
N PRO A 367 -34.04 -10.64 1.39
CA PRO A 367 -33.08 -11.12 2.38
C PRO A 367 -32.18 -9.99 2.89
N PRO A 368 -31.89 -9.91 4.18
CA PRO A 368 -30.96 -8.94 4.71
C PRO A 368 -29.57 -9.16 4.12
N SER A 369 -28.82 -8.09 3.95
CA SER A 369 -27.41 -8.17 3.54
C SER A 369 -26.53 -8.07 4.77
N ARG A 370 -25.47 -8.84 4.85
CA ARG A 370 -24.37 -8.72 5.83
C ARG A 370 -23.11 -8.23 5.15
N VAL A 371 -22.15 -7.80 5.93
CA VAL A 371 -20.81 -7.39 5.44
C VAL A 371 -19.75 -8.35 5.94
N GLU A 372 -18.80 -8.68 5.06
CA GLU A 372 -17.64 -9.51 5.36
C GLU A 372 -16.34 -8.78 4.95
N PRO A 373 -15.29 -8.82 5.78
CA PRO A 373 -14.00 -8.23 5.42
C PRO A 373 -13.37 -8.88 4.19
N ARG A 374 -12.84 -8.05 3.28
CA ARG A 374 -12.08 -8.49 2.08
C ARG A 374 -10.62 -8.11 2.14
N PHE A 375 -10.03 -8.10 3.32
CA PHE A 375 -8.63 -7.75 3.56
C PHE A 375 -8.04 -8.66 4.64
N PRO A 376 -6.70 -8.76 4.75
CA PRO A 376 -6.02 -9.54 5.80
C PRO A 376 -6.33 -9.00 7.20
N THR A 377 -7.27 -9.62 7.91
CA THR A 377 -7.84 -9.10 9.16
C THR A 377 -6.85 -9.11 10.32
N LEU A 378 -6.03 -10.15 10.44
CA LEU A 378 -4.99 -10.23 11.48
C LEU A 378 -3.90 -9.17 11.29
N VAL A 379 -3.50 -8.92 10.04
CA VAL A 379 -2.54 -7.87 9.72
C VAL A 379 -3.10 -6.50 10.09
N PHE A 380 -4.34 -6.21 9.67
CA PHE A 380 -4.99 -4.93 9.96
C PHE A 380 -5.09 -4.68 11.47
N ARG A 381 -5.60 -5.68 12.23
CA ARG A 381 -5.73 -5.58 13.69
C ARG A 381 -4.40 -5.20 14.34
N GLN A 382 -3.35 -5.92 14.03
CA GLN A 382 -2.02 -5.71 14.65
C GLN A 382 -1.42 -4.36 14.26
N VAL A 383 -1.49 -3.97 12.99
CA VAL A 383 -0.93 -2.70 12.50
C VAL A 383 -1.72 -1.52 13.07
N PHE A 384 -3.07 -1.59 13.08
CA PHE A 384 -3.92 -0.55 13.65
C PHE A 384 -3.65 -0.36 15.14
N ASP A 385 -3.60 -1.44 15.92
CA ASP A 385 -3.36 -1.40 17.36
C ASP A 385 -1.97 -0.86 17.70
N ALA A 386 -0.95 -1.20 16.91
CA ALA A 386 0.39 -0.65 17.07
C ALA A 386 0.46 0.87 16.79
N THR A 387 -0.33 1.35 15.83
CA THR A 387 -0.34 2.77 15.44
C THR A 387 -1.16 3.62 16.43
N HIS A 388 -2.29 3.10 16.94
CA HIS A 388 -3.26 3.84 17.75
C HIS A 388 -3.23 3.47 19.24
N GLY A 389 -2.63 2.34 19.62
CA GLY A 389 -2.50 1.89 21.01
C GLY A 389 -1.53 2.75 21.83
N SER A 390 -0.50 3.29 21.19
CA SER A 390 0.46 4.22 21.82
C SER A 390 -0.14 5.61 22.13
N ALA A 391 -1.29 5.96 21.57
CA ALA A 391 -1.98 7.22 21.83
C ALA A 391 -2.88 7.21 23.10
N ARG A 392 -3.19 6.03 23.67
CA ARG A 392 -4.00 5.89 24.90
C ARG A 392 -3.20 5.90 26.20
N GLU A 393 -1.87 5.86 26.11
CA GLU A 393 -0.96 5.89 27.28
C GLU A 393 -0.26 7.26 27.49
N ARG A 394 -0.73 8.33 26.80
CA ARG A 394 -0.21 9.69 27.02
C ARG A 394 -1.26 10.59 27.62
#